data_caef0054064762dcd7eea43ea3c94b9f
#
_entry.id   caef0054064762dcd7eea43ea3c94b9f
#
_cell.length_a   1.000
_cell.length_b   1.000
_cell.length_c   1.000
_cell.angle_alpha   90.00
_cell.angle_beta   90.00
_cell.angle_gamma   90.00
#
_symmetry.space_group_name_H-M   'P 1'
#
loop_
_entity.id
_entity.type
_entity.pdbx_description
1 polymer ?
#
loop_
_entity_poly.entity_id
_entity_poly.type
_entity_poly.pdbx_seq_one_letter_code
_entity_poly.pdbx_strand_id
1 'polypeptide(L)'
;MGAANTGNGHKIATIGSHSALQILYGAKQEGFSTVLICEKGREQPYESYKVADELILVDKFSELLKMQQKLLSEKAILIPHGTFFDAFGLEEVEKLKVPYFGNKKILKWEADRMLQREWLKKAGLTLPKIYKTPEEIDGPVIIKFYGARGGKGFFLARSAEEFYKKIKEREGRSYIIQEYIIGAPIYIHYFYSPLTGELEVMSFDRRYESNVDSIGRIAAKDQLDLGLETSYNITGNLPVVVRESLLPEIFRMGEAAVKASRKLDGDKIGLYGPFSLETVITPDLKFFVFEISARIVAGTNLYINGSPYTDLRYKEPMSTGRRIAREIKRAIEQNNLSLILN
;
A
#
# COMPACT_ATOMS: atom_id res chain seq x y z
N MET A 1 -27.27 -18.15 -12.90
CA MET A 1 -27.30 -17.28 -14.11
C MET A 1 -25.87 -16.83 -14.30
N GLY A 2 -25.19 -17.31 -15.36
CA GLY A 2 -23.83 -16.89 -15.70
C GLY A 2 -23.86 -15.41 -16.09
N ALA A 3 -23.17 -14.58 -15.34
CA ALA A 3 -22.95 -13.18 -15.72
C ALA A 3 -22.27 -13.18 -17.10
N ALA A 4 -22.81 -12.46 -18.06
CA ALA A 4 -22.18 -12.26 -19.35
C ALA A 4 -20.76 -11.71 -19.10
N ASN A 5 -19.74 -12.32 -19.72
CA ASN A 5 -18.36 -11.87 -19.63
C ASN A 5 -18.26 -10.46 -20.22
N THR A 6 -18.38 -9.44 -19.38
CA THR A 6 -18.39 -8.03 -19.78
C THR A 6 -16.99 -7.48 -20.03
N GLY A 7 -15.93 -8.26 -19.71
CA GLY A 7 -14.54 -7.86 -19.83
C GLY A 7 -13.94 -7.95 -21.26
N ASN A 8 -14.77 -8.13 -22.30
CA ASN A 8 -14.31 -8.30 -23.70
C ASN A 8 -13.19 -9.36 -23.84
N GLY A 9 -13.32 -10.45 -23.08
CA GLY A 9 -12.37 -11.55 -23.06
C GLY A 9 -11.11 -11.32 -22.20
N HIS A 10 -10.97 -10.16 -21.52
CA HIS A 10 -9.89 -9.93 -20.58
C HIS A 10 -10.15 -10.66 -19.27
N LYS A 11 -9.07 -11.14 -18.64
CA LYS A 11 -9.07 -11.72 -17.29
C LYS A 11 -8.34 -10.80 -16.33
N ILE A 12 -8.73 -10.78 -15.06
CA ILE A 12 -7.98 -10.12 -13.99
C ILE A 12 -7.13 -11.17 -13.27
N ALA A 13 -5.82 -10.92 -13.21
CA ALA A 13 -4.86 -11.80 -12.57
C ALA A 13 -4.13 -11.12 -11.40
N THR A 14 -3.81 -11.87 -10.36
CA THR A 14 -2.94 -11.43 -9.27
C THR A 14 -2.23 -12.62 -8.62
N ILE A 15 -1.24 -12.35 -7.76
CA ILE A 15 -0.59 -13.41 -6.96
C ILE A 15 -1.32 -13.58 -5.62
N GLY A 16 -1.29 -14.81 -5.08
CA GLY A 16 -2.00 -15.17 -3.85
C GLY A 16 -1.30 -14.66 -2.60
N SER A 17 -1.71 -13.52 -2.09
CA SER A 17 -1.30 -12.92 -0.82
C SER A 17 -1.99 -11.57 -0.63
N HIS A 18 -1.73 -10.92 0.50
CA HIS A 18 -2.01 -9.51 0.79
C HIS A 18 -3.47 -9.11 0.49
N SER A 19 -3.78 -8.59 -0.70
CA SER A 19 -5.12 -8.11 -1.09
C SER A 19 -5.78 -8.95 -2.19
N ALA A 20 -5.25 -10.14 -2.50
CA ALA A 20 -5.71 -10.96 -3.61
C ALA A 20 -7.20 -11.32 -3.51
N LEU A 21 -7.70 -11.67 -2.32
CA LEU A 21 -9.12 -11.98 -2.10
C LEU A 21 -10.02 -10.82 -2.54
N GLN A 22 -9.69 -9.60 -2.12
CA GLN A 22 -10.46 -8.40 -2.44
C GLN A 22 -10.38 -8.06 -3.94
N ILE A 23 -9.19 -8.20 -4.56
CA ILE A 23 -8.98 -7.92 -5.98
C ILE A 23 -9.85 -8.85 -6.83
N LEU A 24 -9.75 -10.17 -6.59
CA LEU A 24 -10.48 -11.17 -7.38
C LEU A 24 -11.99 -11.10 -7.13
N TYR A 25 -12.42 -10.91 -5.89
CA TYR A 25 -13.83 -10.74 -5.58
C TYR A 25 -14.44 -9.52 -6.28
N GLY A 26 -13.74 -8.38 -6.23
CA GLY A 26 -14.16 -7.17 -6.94
C GLY A 26 -14.17 -7.32 -8.46
N ALA A 27 -13.22 -8.07 -9.02
CA ALA A 27 -13.18 -8.39 -10.44
C ALA A 27 -14.40 -9.21 -10.88
N LYS A 28 -14.78 -10.22 -10.10
CA LYS A 28 -15.99 -11.01 -10.37
C LYS A 28 -17.27 -10.17 -10.29
N GLN A 29 -17.35 -9.23 -9.35
CA GLN A 29 -18.48 -8.30 -9.26
C GLN A 29 -18.62 -7.41 -10.50
N GLU A 30 -17.55 -7.11 -11.21
CA GLU A 30 -17.54 -6.34 -12.47
C GLU A 30 -17.65 -7.23 -13.72
N GLY A 31 -17.79 -8.56 -13.56
CA GLY A 31 -18.00 -9.51 -14.64
C GLY A 31 -16.72 -9.99 -15.34
N PHE A 32 -15.57 -9.87 -14.69
CA PHE A 32 -14.32 -10.44 -15.19
C PHE A 32 -14.13 -11.87 -14.74
N SER A 33 -13.54 -12.70 -15.60
CA SER A 33 -12.92 -13.95 -15.18
C SER A 33 -11.62 -13.66 -14.42
N THR A 34 -11.29 -14.52 -13.45
CA THR A 34 -10.20 -14.27 -12.51
C THR A 34 -9.17 -15.39 -12.51
N VAL A 35 -7.89 -15.01 -12.44
CA VAL A 35 -6.75 -15.92 -12.37
C VAL A 35 -5.94 -15.62 -11.12
N LEU A 36 -5.69 -16.64 -10.31
CA LEU A 36 -4.82 -16.54 -9.16
C LEU A 36 -3.57 -17.39 -9.36
N ILE A 37 -2.40 -16.77 -9.23
CA ILE A 37 -1.12 -17.46 -9.12
C ILE A 37 -0.78 -17.60 -7.64
N CYS A 38 -0.75 -18.82 -7.11
CA CYS A 38 -0.60 -19.08 -5.67
C CYS A 38 0.58 -20.03 -5.40
N GLU A 39 1.36 -19.76 -4.39
CA GLU A 39 2.37 -20.71 -3.92
C GLU A 39 1.68 -21.93 -3.29
N LYS A 40 2.19 -23.13 -3.63
CA LYS A 40 1.69 -24.39 -3.10
C LYS A 40 1.62 -24.39 -1.57
N GLY A 41 0.54 -24.93 -1.02
CA GLY A 41 0.25 -24.95 0.41
C GLY A 41 -0.41 -23.68 0.97
N ARG A 42 -0.68 -22.68 0.11
CA ARG A 42 -1.40 -21.44 0.49
C ARG A 42 -2.74 -21.26 -0.23
N GLU A 43 -3.20 -22.29 -0.95
CA GLU A 43 -4.39 -22.25 -1.80
C GLU A 43 -5.71 -22.28 -1.01
N GLN A 44 -5.74 -22.90 0.16
CA GLN A 44 -6.97 -23.16 0.93
C GLN A 44 -7.91 -21.95 1.09
N PRO A 45 -7.47 -20.72 1.43
CA PRO A 45 -8.37 -19.58 1.53
C PRO A 45 -9.06 -19.26 0.20
N TYR A 46 -8.36 -19.37 -0.91
CA TYR A 46 -8.89 -19.03 -2.23
C TYR A 46 -9.87 -20.05 -2.76
N GLU A 47 -9.62 -21.33 -2.48
CA GLU A 47 -10.56 -22.42 -2.77
C GLU A 47 -11.83 -22.32 -1.92
N SER A 48 -11.67 -21.99 -0.62
CA SER A 48 -12.79 -21.85 0.31
C SER A 48 -13.70 -20.69 -0.07
N TYR A 49 -13.14 -19.55 -0.42
CA TYR A 49 -13.92 -18.35 -0.80
C TYR A 49 -14.28 -18.30 -2.29
N LYS A 50 -13.76 -19.21 -3.12
CA LYS A 50 -14.08 -19.36 -4.56
C LYS A 50 -13.98 -18.05 -5.35
N VAL A 51 -12.97 -17.25 -5.03
CA VAL A 51 -12.75 -15.94 -5.67
C VAL A 51 -12.01 -16.05 -7.00
N ALA A 52 -11.27 -17.14 -7.24
CA ALA A 52 -10.56 -17.42 -8.48
C ALA A 52 -11.35 -18.39 -9.36
N ASP A 53 -11.47 -18.09 -10.66
CA ASP A 53 -12.03 -19.03 -11.65
C ASP A 53 -10.93 -19.99 -12.14
N GLU A 54 -9.68 -19.52 -12.16
CA GLU A 54 -8.50 -20.32 -12.46
C GLU A 54 -7.46 -20.15 -11.34
N LEU A 55 -7.00 -21.27 -10.78
CA LEU A 55 -5.95 -21.32 -9.77
C LEU A 55 -4.70 -21.99 -10.37
N ILE A 56 -3.60 -21.26 -10.42
CA ILE A 56 -2.31 -21.74 -10.90
C ILE A 56 -1.36 -21.89 -9.71
N LEU A 57 -0.99 -23.13 -9.39
CA LEU A 57 -0.07 -23.40 -8.28
C LEU A 57 1.38 -23.34 -8.77
N VAL A 58 2.22 -22.63 -8.03
CA VAL A 58 3.66 -22.48 -8.28
C VAL A 58 4.46 -22.83 -7.04
N ASP A 59 5.73 -23.17 -7.19
CA ASP A 59 6.62 -23.33 -6.04
C ASP A 59 7.09 -21.97 -5.49
N LYS A 60 7.29 -20.99 -6.39
CA LYS A 60 7.64 -19.61 -6.05
C LYS A 60 6.98 -18.64 -7.03
N PHE A 61 6.60 -17.48 -6.54
CA PHE A 61 5.99 -16.44 -7.39
C PHE A 61 6.87 -16.02 -8.59
N SER A 62 8.19 -16.14 -8.49
CA SER A 62 9.11 -15.85 -9.61
C SER A 62 8.83 -16.69 -10.88
N GLU A 63 8.12 -17.80 -10.76
CA GLU A 63 7.71 -18.62 -11.92
C GLU A 63 6.68 -17.91 -12.82
N LEU A 64 6.00 -16.88 -12.33
CA LEU A 64 5.11 -16.02 -13.14
C LEU A 64 5.84 -15.49 -14.38
N LEU A 65 7.13 -15.18 -14.26
CA LEU A 65 7.95 -14.72 -15.37
C LEU A 65 8.02 -15.73 -16.52
N LYS A 66 7.93 -17.04 -16.21
CA LYS A 66 7.92 -18.13 -17.20
C LYS A 66 6.53 -18.32 -17.83
N MET A 67 5.48 -17.85 -17.16
CA MET A 67 4.08 -18.01 -17.60
C MET A 67 3.54 -16.81 -18.40
N GLN A 68 4.37 -15.82 -18.69
CA GLN A 68 3.93 -14.59 -19.35
C GLN A 68 3.20 -14.88 -20.68
N GLN A 69 3.67 -15.84 -21.49
CA GLN A 69 3.03 -16.17 -22.76
C GLN A 69 1.60 -16.70 -22.55
N LYS A 70 1.40 -17.55 -21.54
CA LYS A 70 0.05 -18.05 -21.18
C LYS A 70 -0.85 -16.88 -20.79
N LEU A 71 -0.40 -16.02 -19.86
CA LEU A 71 -1.16 -14.88 -19.37
C LEU A 71 -1.52 -13.89 -20.49
N LEU A 72 -0.57 -13.67 -21.44
CA LEU A 72 -0.81 -12.83 -22.62
C LEU A 72 -1.85 -13.45 -23.56
N SER A 73 -1.77 -14.75 -23.84
CA SER A 73 -2.75 -15.44 -24.71
C SER A 73 -4.15 -15.42 -24.10
N GLU A 74 -4.26 -15.37 -22.79
CA GLU A 74 -5.51 -15.28 -22.04
C GLU A 74 -5.98 -13.83 -21.83
N LYS A 75 -5.30 -12.84 -22.38
CA LYS A 75 -5.56 -11.41 -22.19
C LYS A 75 -5.65 -11.01 -20.71
N ALA A 76 -4.78 -11.61 -19.88
CA ALA A 76 -4.74 -11.31 -18.46
C ALA A 76 -4.16 -9.92 -18.18
N ILE A 77 -4.78 -9.20 -17.25
CA ILE A 77 -4.31 -7.92 -16.71
C ILE A 77 -3.87 -8.20 -15.26
N LEU A 78 -2.59 -7.96 -14.97
CA LEU A 78 -2.02 -8.15 -13.64
C LEU A 78 -2.35 -6.95 -12.74
N ILE A 79 -2.90 -7.26 -11.56
CA ILE A 79 -3.11 -6.27 -10.51
C ILE A 79 -2.05 -6.45 -9.42
N PRO A 80 -1.15 -5.46 -9.23
CA PRO A 80 -0.11 -5.53 -8.22
C PRO A 80 -0.65 -5.20 -6.82
N HIS A 81 0.01 -5.77 -5.82
CA HIS A 81 -0.14 -5.43 -4.41
C HIS A 81 1.20 -5.56 -3.67
N GLY A 82 1.24 -5.34 -2.35
CA GLY A 82 2.48 -5.24 -1.58
C GLY A 82 3.46 -6.41 -1.79
N THR A 83 2.96 -7.64 -1.74
CA THR A 83 3.79 -8.85 -1.93
C THR A 83 4.39 -8.96 -3.33
N PHE A 84 3.80 -8.29 -4.32
CA PHE A 84 4.28 -8.37 -5.71
C PHE A 84 5.72 -7.86 -5.83
N PHE A 85 6.06 -6.76 -5.15
CA PHE A 85 7.41 -6.22 -5.15
C PHE A 85 8.39 -7.05 -4.33
N ASP A 86 7.91 -7.60 -3.23
CA ASP A 86 8.72 -8.48 -2.40
C ASP A 86 9.08 -9.78 -3.12
N ALA A 87 8.20 -10.26 -4.00
CA ALA A 87 8.37 -11.50 -4.75
C ALA A 87 9.28 -11.38 -5.97
N PHE A 88 9.24 -10.24 -6.68
CA PHE A 88 9.92 -10.09 -7.98
C PHE A 88 11.07 -9.08 -7.95
N GLY A 89 11.01 -8.05 -7.10
CA GLY A 89 11.89 -6.88 -7.19
C GLY A 89 11.56 -5.98 -8.39
N LEU A 90 12.07 -4.76 -8.36
CA LEU A 90 11.75 -3.73 -9.37
C LEU A 90 12.19 -4.11 -10.78
N GLU A 91 13.41 -4.61 -10.94
CA GLU A 91 13.98 -4.93 -12.25
C GLU A 91 13.15 -5.97 -13.01
N GLU A 92 12.64 -6.97 -12.30
CA GLU A 92 11.80 -8.02 -12.91
C GLU A 92 10.39 -7.50 -13.22
N VAL A 93 9.85 -6.62 -12.38
CA VAL A 93 8.56 -5.97 -12.65
C VAL A 93 8.63 -5.09 -13.90
N GLU A 94 9.74 -4.37 -14.11
CA GLU A 94 9.96 -3.56 -15.32
C GLU A 94 10.01 -4.42 -16.59
N LYS A 95 10.54 -5.64 -16.49
CA LYS A 95 10.64 -6.60 -17.63
C LYS A 95 9.33 -7.34 -17.94
N LEU A 96 8.31 -7.23 -17.08
CA LEU A 96 7.02 -7.87 -17.30
C LEU A 96 6.35 -7.36 -18.59
N LYS A 97 6.01 -8.29 -19.49
CA LYS A 97 5.29 -8.02 -20.75
C LYS A 97 3.77 -8.14 -20.60
N VAL A 98 3.31 -8.84 -19.55
CA VAL A 98 1.88 -8.94 -19.24
C VAL A 98 1.36 -7.57 -18.86
N PRO A 99 0.22 -7.10 -19.44
CA PRO A 99 -0.38 -5.83 -19.05
C PRO A 99 -0.54 -5.70 -17.55
N TYR A 100 -0.09 -4.59 -17.00
CA TYR A 100 0.01 -4.32 -15.58
C TYR A 100 -0.81 -3.07 -15.26
N PHE A 101 -1.72 -3.16 -14.30
CA PHE A 101 -2.52 -2.03 -13.86
C PHE A 101 -1.71 -1.15 -12.89
N GLY A 102 -1.44 0.07 -13.29
CA GLY A 102 -0.61 1.01 -12.53
C GLY A 102 0.62 1.46 -13.31
N ASN A 103 1.28 2.52 -12.86
CA ASN A 103 2.46 3.07 -13.52
C ASN A 103 3.75 2.46 -12.93
N LYS A 104 4.41 1.57 -13.67
CA LYS A 104 5.67 0.93 -13.25
C LYS A 104 6.78 1.92 -12.91
N LYS A 105 6.85 3.08 -13.60
CA LYS A 105 7.88 4.10 -13.34
C LYS A 105 7.75 4.73 -11.95
N ILE A 106 6.53 4.83 -11.44
CA ILE A 106 6.26 5.36 -10.10
C ILE A 106 6.71 4.39 -9.00
N LEU A 107 6.78 3.10 -9.29
CA LEU A 107 7.18 2.08 -8.33
C LEU A 107 8.62 2.24 -7.83
N LYS A 108 9.52 2.75 -8.68
CA LYS A 108 10.88 3.09 -8.28
C LYS A 108 10.89 4.13 -7.17
N TRP A 109 9.98 5.10 -7.24
CA TRP A 109 9.82 6.13 -6.23
C TRP A 109 9.21 5.60 -4.93
N GLU A 110 8.33 4.60 -5.01
CA GLU A 110 7.80 3.91 -3.83
C GLU A 110 8.85 3.02 -3.16
N ALA A 111 9.65 2.30 -3.92
CA ALA A 111 10.57 1.30 -3.40
C ALA A 111 11.79 1.89 -2.66
N ASP A 112 12.22 3.10 -3.02
CA ASP A 112 13.34 3.78 -2.38
C ASP A 112 12.86 4.84 -1.38
N ARG A 113 13.23 4.70 -0.12
CA ARG A 113 12.80 5.59 0.97
C ARG A 113 13.18 7.06 0.76
N MET A 114 14.33 7.32 0.13
CA MET A 114 14.78 8.70 -0.11
C MET A 114 14.03 9.32 -1.29
N LEU A 115 13.82 8.55 -2.36
CA LEU A 115 13.00 8.98 -3.50
C LEU A 115 11.55 9.20 -3.08
N GLN A 116 10.99 8.29 -2.28
CA GLN A 116 9.64 8.42 -1.74
C GLN A 116 9.50 9.73 -0.93
N ARG A 117 10.48 10.01 -0.06
CA ARG A 117 10.52 11.24 0.72
C ARG A 117 10.64 12.48 -0.17
N GLU A 118 11.47 12.43 -1.22
CA GLU A 118 11.59 13.51 -2.20
C GLU A 118 10.26 13.78 -2.90
N TRP A 119 9.56 12.73 -3.30
CA TRP A 119 8.21 12.84 -3.89
C TRP A 119 7.25 13.56 -2.95
N LEU A 120 7.12 13.08 -1.71
CA LEU A 120 6.23 13.66 -0.70
C LEU A 120 6.60 15.12 -0.39
N LYS A 121 7.90 15.44 -0.36
CA LYS A 121 8.38 16.83 -0.21
C LYS A 121 8.00 17.70 -1.41
N LYS A 122 8.15 17.20 -2.64
CA LYS A 122 7.73 17.90 -3.86
C LYS A 122 6.22 18.12 -3.91
N ALA A 123 5.45 17.23 -3.27
CA ALA A 123 4.02 17.40 -3.08
C ALA A 123 3.64 18.47 -2.02
N GLY A 124 4.62 19.03 -1.31
CA GLY A 124 4.37 20.01 -0.24
C GLY A 124 3.72 19.42 1.00
N LEU A 125 3.92 18.11 1.25
CA LEU A 125 3.39 17.43 2.43
C LEU A 125 4.34 17.62 3.62
N THR A 126 3.78 17.68 4.81
CA THR A 126 4.57 17.77 6.06
C THR A 126 5.15 16.39 6.37
N LEU A 127 6.46 16.34 6.53
CA LEU A 127 7.21 15.12 6.79
C LEU A 127 7.96 15.21 8.11
N PRO A 128 8.15 14.10 8.84
CA PRO A 128 9.03 14.08 10.00
C PRO A 128 10.44 14.57 9.63
N LYS A 129 11.08 15.34 10.51
CA LYS A 129 12.45 15.83 10.32
C LYS A 129 13.43 14.66 10.19
N ILE A 130 14.45 14.80 9.35
CA ILE A 130 15.59 13.90 9.31
C ILE A 130 16.80 14.65 9.89
N TYR A 131 17.47 14.01 10.84
CA TYR A 131 18.69 14.50 11.45
C TYR A 131 19.89 13.93 10.71
N LYS A 132 20.88 14.75 10.45
CA LYS A 132 22.11 14.35 9.73
C LYS A 132 23.06 13.61 10.65
N THR A 133 23.16 14.06 11.90
CA THR A 133 24.03 13.48 12.92
C THR A 133 23.29 13.29 14.24
N PRO A 134 23.73 12.37 15.11
CA PRO A 134 23.10 12.17 16.41
C PRO A 134 23.14 13.43 17.31
N GLU A 135 24.13 14.30 17.14
CA GLU A 135 24.29 15.54 17.90
C GLU A 135 23.19 16.56 17.63
N GLU A 136 22.51 16.44 16.50
CA GLU A 136 21.37 17.30 16.14
C GLU A 136 20.06 16.87 16.82
N ILE A 137 20.03 15.76 17.56
CA ILE A 137 18.81 15.23 18.20
C ILE A 137 18.33 16.21 19.26
N ASP A 138 17.15 16.81 19.02
CA ASP A 138 16.51 17.81 19.89
C ASP A 138 15.18 17.32 20.49
N GLY A 139 14.83 16.03 20.31
CA GLY A 139 13.62 15.40 20.79
C GLY A 139 13.57 13.90 20.53
N PRO A 140 12.41 13.25 20.69
CA PRO A 140 12.26 11.83 20.39
C PRO A 140 12.55 11.53 18.94
N VAL A 141 13.41 10.55 18.66
CA VAL A 141 13.73 10.08 17.31
C VAL A 141 13.59 8.58 17.19
N ILE A 142 13.28 8.12 15.97
CA ILE A 142 13.34 6.73 15.57
C ILE A 142 14.52 6.53 14.61
N ILE A 143 15.38 5.58 14.93
CA ILE A 143 16.51 5.17 14.10
C ILE A 143 16.03 3.95 13.29
N LYS A 144 15.95 4.10 11.97
CA LYS A 144 15.49 3.05 11.04
C LYS A 144 16.65 2.54 10.24
N PHE A 145 16.91 1.23 10.28
CA PHE A 145 17.97 0.60 9.47
C PHE A 145 17.45 0.30 8.06
N TYR A 146 18.33 0.47 7.05
CA TYR A 146 18.01 0.08 5.69
C TYR A 146 17.87 -1.44 5.56
N GLY A 147 16.94 -1.88 4.71
CA GLY A 147 16.64 -3.31 4.52
C GLY A 147 15.81 -3.95 5.64
N ALA A 148 15.48 -3.21 6.71
CA ALA A 148 14.58 -3.69 7.74
C ALA A 148 13.13 -3.67 7.24
N ARG A 149 12.39 -4.78 7.45
CA ARG A 149 11.01 -4.97 7.01
C ARG A 149 10.11 -5.34 8.18
N GLY A 150 8.81 -5.11 8.02
CA GLY A 150 7.78 -5.60 8.94
C GLY A 150 7.88 -5.06 10.37
N GLY A 151 8.21 -3.78 10.54
CA GLY A 151 8.27 -3.16 11.87
C GLY A 151 9.43 -3.62 12.75
N LYS A 152 10.45 -4.29 12.18
CA LYS A 152 11.68 -4.69 12.86
C LYS A 152 12.87 -3.83 12.42
N GLY A 153 13.93 -3.80 13.23
CA GLY A 153 15.19 -3.11 12.87
C GLY A 153 15.10 -1.61 13.02
N PHE A 154 14.57 -1.16 14.14
CA PHE A 154 14.63 0.22 14.58
C PHE A 154 14.93 0.27 16.09
N PHE A 155 15.26 1.46 16.60
CA PHE A 155 15.20 1.78 18.02
C PHE A 155 14.85 3.26 18.21
N LEU A 156 14.40 3.61 19.40
CA LEU A 156 14.09 4.99 19.79
C LEU A 156 15.23 5.57 20.60
N ALA A 157 15.50 6.87 20.43
CA ALA A 157 16.42 7.63 21.27
C ALA A 157 15.87 9.06 21.48
N ARG A 158 16.33 9.73 22.56
CA ARG A 158 15.94 11.11 22.90
C ARG A 158 17.13 12.06 22.90
N SER A 159 18.35 11.52 22.80
CA SER A 159 19.59 12.26 22.79
C SER A 159 20.68 11.53 22.03
N ALA A 160 21.76 12.22 21.71
CA ALA A 160 22.97 11.62 21.13
C ALA A 160 23.55 10.52 22.05
N GLU A 161 23.56 10.75 23.37
CA GLU A 161 24.06 9.77 24.33
C GLU A 161 23.25 8.46 24.27
N GLU A 162 21.92 8.55 24.30
CA GLU A 162 21.04 7.38 24.19
C GLU A 162 21.20 6.67 22.83
N PHE A 163 21.40 7.43 21.75
CA PHE A 163 21.70 6.90 20.43
C PHE A 163 23.00 6.08 20.47
N TYR A 164 24.10 6.66 20.93
CA TYR A 164 25.39 5.99 20.97
C TYR A 164 25.42 4.75 21.87
N LYS A 165 24.62 4.75 22.94
CA LYS A 165 24.48 3.56 23.79
C LYS A 165 23.80 2.41 23.05
N LYS A 166 22.73 2.68 22.28
CA LYS A 166 21.92 1.65 21.60
C LYS A 166 22.49 1.19 20.27
N ILE A 167 23.26 2.03 19.57
CA ILE A 167 23.79 1.70 18.24
C ILE A 167 24.92 0.65 18.31
N LYS A 168 25.65 0.54 19.42
CA LYS A 168 26.77 -0.37 19.59
C LYS A 168 26.46 -1.82 19.25
N GLU A 169 25.26 -2.27 19.56
CA GLU A 169 24.80 -3.64 19.24
C GLU A 169 24.48 -3.85 17.76
N ARG A 170 24.52 -2.79 16.95
CA ARG A 170 24.04 -2.77 15.56
C ARG A 170 25.04 -2.08 14.61
N GLU A 171 26.32 -2.09 14.97
CA GLU A 171 27.41 -1.44 14.21
C GLU A 171 27.48 -1.93 12.76
N GLY A 172 27.89 -1.05 11.86
CA GLY A 172 28.08 -1.34 10.43
C GLY A 172 26.81 -1.34 9.58
N ARG A 173 25.64 -1.12 10.16
CA ARG A 173 24.38 -1.03 9.40
C ARG A 173 24.06 0.42 9.03
N SER A 174 23.73 0.67 7.77
CA SER A 174 23.24 1.98 7.33
C SER A 174 21.87 2.27 7.94
N TYR A 175 21.67 3.51 8.37
CA TYR A 175 20.45 3.95 9.05
C TYR A 175 20.06 5.38 8.69
N ILE A 176 18.86 5.77 9.05
CA ILE A 176 18.40 7.17 9.11
C ILE A 176 17.94 7.50 10.53
N ILE A 177 18.16 8.75 10.96
CA ILE A 177 17.64 9.30 12.21
C ILE A 177 16.47 10.19 11.84
N GLN A 178 15.25 9.78 12.25
CA GLN A 178 14.02 10.46 11.92
C GLN A 178 13.31 10.91 13.19
N GLU A 179 12.75 12.11 13.17
CA GLU A 179 11.83 12.58 14.21
C GLU A 179 10.73 11.55 14.48
N TYR A 180 10.47 11.27 15.75
CA TYR A 180 9.38 10.37 16.15
C TYR A 180 8.13 11.20 16.47
N ILE A 181 7.17 11.18 15.56
CA ILE A 181 5.93 11.94 15.71
C ILE A 181 5.00 11.19 16.65
N ILE A 182 4.59 11.85 17.73
CA ILE A 182 3.62 11.33 18.69
C ILE A 182 2.22 11.79 18.28
N GLY A 183 1.35 10.83 17.98
CA GLY A 183 -0.01 11.09 17.52
C GLY A 183 -0.76 9.81 17.15
N ALA A 184 -1.92 9.97 16.54
CA ALA A 184 -2.74 8.86 16.07
C ALA A 184 -2.29 8.41 14.67
N PRO A 185 -1.81 7.16 14.48
CA PRO A 185 -1.52 6.63 13.16
C PRO A 185 -2.83 6.39 12.40
N ILE A 186 -2.97 7.02 11.24
CA ILE A 186 -4.11 6.86 10.33
C ILE A 186 -3.57 6.66 8.92
N TYR A 187 -4.03 5.60 8.28
CA TYR A 187 -3.67 5.26 6.91
C TYR A 187 -4.83 5.62 6.00
N ILE A 188 -4.53 6.44 4.97
CA ILE A 188 -5.54 7.02 4.09
C ILE A 188 -5.46 6.32 2.75
N HIS A 189 -6.58 5.75 2.30
CA HIS A 189 -6.66 5.03 1.04
C HIS A 189 -7.39 5.85 0.01
N TYR A 190 -6.74 6.04 -1.13
CA TYR A 190 -7.25 6.80 -2.26
C TYR A 190 -7.38 5.96 -3.51
N PHE A 191 -8.14 6.48 -4.46
CA PHE A 191 -8.11 6.05 -5.84
C PHE A 191 -8.07 7.29 -6.74
N TYR A 192 -7.12 7.34 -7.67
CA TYR A 192 -7.10 8.37 -8.70
C TYR A 192 -7.39 7.76 -10.07
N SER A 193 -8.44 8.25 -10.75
CA SER A 193 -8.83 7.81 -12.08
C SER A 193 -8.22 8.70 -13.16
N PRO A 194 -7.34 8.21 -14.02
CA PRO A 194 -6.86 8.99 -15.16
C PRO A 194 -7.94 9.15 -16.24
N LEU A 195 -8.98 8.30 -16.24
CA LEU A 195 -10.09 8.39 -17.19
C LEU A 195 -11.01 9.58 -16.89
N THR A 196 -11.21 9.92 -15.62
CA THR A 196 -12.09 11.03 -15.21
C THR A 196 -11.32 12.23 -14.65
N GLY A 197 -10.06 12.06 -14.30
CA GLY A 197 -9.24 13.08 -13.64
C GLY A 197 -9.60 13.29 -12.16
N GLU A 198 -10.41 12.40 -11.57
CA GLU A 198 -10.92 12.54 -10.20
C GLU A 198 -10.11 11.76 -9.17
N LEU A 199 -9.94 12.35 -8.00
CA LEU A 199 -9.44 11.71 -6.79
C LEU A 199 -10.62 11.28 -5.91
N GLU A 200 -10.54 10.07 -5.40
CA GLU A 200 -11.51 9.48 -4.48
C GLU A 200 -10.83 9.12 -3.16
N VAL A 201 -11.43 9.47 -2.04
CA VAL A 201 -11.09 8.92 -0.73
C VAL A 201 -11.88 7.62 -0.59
N MET A 202 -11.16 6.50 -0.53
CA MET A 202 -11.78 5.18 -0.48
C MET A 202 -12.10 4.73 0.94
N SER A 203 -11.15 4.89 1.86
CA SER A 203 -11.29 4.40 3.24
C SER A 203 -10.13 4.84 4.11
N PHE A 204 -10.22 4.50 5.40
CA PHE A 204 -9.16 4.70 6.38
C PHE A 204 -8.99 3.46 7.24
N ASP A 205 -7.75 3.17 7.64
CA ASP A 205 -7.49 2.15 8.63
C ASP A 205 -6.43 2.58 9.64
N ARG A 206 -6.37 1.84 10.74
CA ARG A 206 -5.28 1.78 11.68
C ARG A 206 -4.75 0.34 11.71
N ARG A 207 -3.44 0.19 11.74
CA ARG A 207 -2.81 -1.12 11.89
C ARG A 207 -2.99 -1.63 13.31
N TYR A 208 -3.28 -2.93 13.43
CA TYR A 208 -3.25 -3.66 14.70
C TYR A 208 -1.90 -4.37 14.80
N GLU A 209 -1.08 -3.92 15.74
CA GLU A 209 0.33 -4.27 15.81
C GLU A 209 0.58 -5.20 17.00
N SER A 210 1.40 -6.25 16.82
CA SER A 210 1.43 -7.43 17.68
C SER A 210 1.69 -7.11 19.16
N ASN A 211 2.87 -6.64 19.58
CA ASN A 211 3.06 -6.43 21.01
C ASN A 211 2.80 -4.98 21.47
N VAL A 212 2.85 -3.99 20.59
CA VAL A 212 2.53 -2.60 20.96
C VAL A 212 1.11 -2.49 21.50
N ASP A 213 0.15 -3.12 20.82
CA ASP A 213 -1.24 -3.12 21.26
C ASP A 213 -1.46 -3.92 22.56
N SER A 214 -0.66 -4.96 22.83
CA SER A 214 -0.72 -5.71 24.07
C SER A 214 0.01 -5.01 25.22
N ILE A 215 1.17 -4.39 24.96
CA ILE A 215 1.92 -3.62 25.97
C ILE A 215 1.06 -2.52 26.57
N GLY A 216 0.26 -1.82 25.78
CA GLY A 216 -0.66 -0.79 26.25
C GLY A 216 -1.72 -1.25 27.28
N ARG A 217 -1.90 -2.57 27.47
CA ARG A 217 -2.80 -3.17 28.47
C ARG A 217 -2.11 -3.48 29.79
N ILE A 218 -0.79 -3.34 29.86
CA ILE A 218 0.03 -3.64 31.04
C ILE A 218 0.34 -2.32 31.73
N ALA A 219 0.28 -2.27 33.07
CA ALA A 219 0.65 -1.09 33.83
C ALA A 219 2.09 -0.64 33.48
N ALA A 220 2.32 0.67 33.43
CA ALA A 220 3.62 1.22 33.04
C ALA A 220 4.79 0.70 33.88
N LYS A 221 4.55 0.49 35.20
CA LYS A 221 5.53 -0.11 36.09
C LYS A 221 5.95 -1.49 35.61
N ASP A 222 4.99 -2.35 35.29
CA ASP A 222 5.27 -3.73 34.83
C ASP A 222 5.97 -3.76 33.48
N GLN A 223 5.63 -2.80 32.59
CA GLN A 223 6.34 -2.66 31.30
C GLN A 223 7.83 -2.36 31.51
N LEU A 224 8.17 -1.48 32.44
CA LEU A 224 9.55 -1.11 32.76
C LEU A 224 10.28 -2.27 33.47
N ASP A 225 9.63 -2.91 34.41
CA ASP A 225 10.21 -4.03 35.19
C ASP A 225 10.51 -5.25 34.30
N LEU A 226 9.68 -5.51 33.30
CA LEU A 226 9.86 -6.61 32.34
C LEU A 226 10.81 -6.27 31.19
N GLY A 227 11.25 -5.02 31.03
CA GLY A 227 12.15 -4.61 29.95
C GLY A 227 11.60 -4.91 28.56
N LEU A 228 10.29 -4.74 28.34
CA LEU A 228 9.62 -5.09 27.10
C LEU A 228 10.06 -4.22 25.93
N GLU A 229 10.54 -4.84 24.85
CA GLU A 229 10.79 -4.16 23.60
C GLU A 229 9.53 -4.10 22.74
N THR A 230 9.27 -2.95 22.13
CA THR A 230 8.13 -2.78 21.22
C THR A 230 8.36 -3.46 19.89
N SER A 231 7.31 -4.09 19.34
CA SER A 231 7.27 -4.63 17.98
C SER A 231 6.02 -4.11 17.27
N TYR A 232 6.22 -3.70 16.02
CA TYR A 232 5.17 -3.18 15.13
C TYR A 232 4.83 -4.18 14.01
N ASN A 233 4.89 -5.48 14.32
CA ASN A 233 4.45 -6.50 13.36
C ASN A 233 2.93 -6.42 13.19
N ILE A 234 2.48 -6.15 11.98
CA ILE A 234 1.06 -6.01 11.68
C ILE A 234 0.40 -7.39 11.68
N THR A 235 -0.60 -7.58 12.54
CA THR A 235 -1.42 -8.79 12.65
C THR A 235 -2.80 -8.61 12.03
N GLY A 236 -3.23 -7.37 11.81
CA GLY A 236 -4.52 -7.02 11.23
C GLY A 236 -4.67 -5.53 11.08
N ASN A 237 -5.87 -5.11 10.68
CA ASN A 237 -6.22 -3.72 10.49
C ASN A 237 -7.55 -3.43 11.20
N LEU A 238 -7.73 -2.22 11.69
CA LEU A 238 -8.94 -1.71 12.32
C LEU A 238 -9.57 -0.63 11.43
N PRO A 239 -10.88 -0.66 11.20
CA PRO A 239 -11.56 0.38 10.43
C PRO A 239 -11.59 1.68 11.22
N VAL A 240 -11.41 2.79 10.51
CA VAL A 240 -11.46 4.13 11.09
C VAL A 240 -12.37 5.01 10.27
N VAL A 241 -13.14 5.86 10.97
CA VAL A 241 -13.81 7.02 10.40
C VAL A 241 -13.15 8.25 10.99
N VAL A 242 -12.62 9.12 10.14
CA VAL A 242 -11.98 10.36 10.58
C VAL A 242 -13.01 11.46 10.83
N ARG A 243 -12.61 12.48 11.61
CA ARG A 243 -13.43 13.68 11.78
C ARG A 243 -13.64 14.36 10.42
N GLU A 244 -14.87 14.71 10.11
CA GLU A 244 -15.22 15.32 8.83
C GLU A 244 -14.43 16.61 8.56
N SER A 245 -14.11 17.39 9.60
CA SER A 245 -13.28 18.59 9.51
C SER A 245 -11.85 18.36 9.00
N LEU A 246 -11.37 17.11 8.97
CA LEU A 246 -10.05 16.74 8.43
C LEU A 246 -10.10 16.38 6.94
N LEU A 247 -11.27 16.11 6.38
CA LEU A 247 -11.42 15.69 4.99
C LEU A 247 -10.85 16.68 3.98
N PRO A 248 -11.02 18.02 4.12
CA PRO A 248 -10.42 18.96 3.17
C PRO A 248 -8.90 18.80 3.03
N GLU A 249 -8.19 18.64 4.15
CA GLU A 249 -6.74 18.43 4.12
C GLU A 249 -6.39 17.06 3.54
N ILE A 250 -7.17 16.03 3.83
CA ILE A 250 -7.01 14.69 3.27
C ILE A 250 -7.11 14.72 1.73
N PHE A 251 -8.14 15.38 1.17
CA PHE A 251 -8.26 15.55 -0.28
C PHE A 251 -7.06 16.31 -0.85
N ARG A 252 -6.69 17.43 -0.22
CA ARG A 252 -5.54 18.23 -0.65
C ARG A 252 -4.25 17.44 -0.72
N MET A 253 -3.98 16.60 0.31
CA MET A 253 -2.78 15.75 0.36
C MET A 253 -2.76 14.72 -0.79
N GLY A 254 -3.87 14.05 -1.04
CA GLY A 254 -3.99 13.09 -2.14
C GLY A 254 -3.78 13.73 -3.51
N GLU A 255 -4.44 14.86 -3.78
CA GLU A 255 -4.28 15.63 -5.03
C GLU A 255 -2.84 16.11 -5.22
N ALA A 256 -2.21 16.60 -4.14
CA ALA A 256 -0.83 17.05 -4.17
C ALA A 256 0.15 15.91 -4.50
N ALA A 257 -0.06 14.73 -3.92
CA ALA A 257 0.75 13.54 -4.22
C ALA A 257 0.63 13.12 -5.68
N VAL A 258 -0.60 13.08 -6.22
CA VAL A 258 -0.85 12.77 -7.65
C VAL A 258 -0.23 13.83 -8.56
N LYS A 259 -0.44 15.12 -8.28
CA LYS A 259 0.13 16.21 -9.08
C LYS A 259 1.65 16.20 -9.11
N ALA A 260 2.28 15.94 -7.96
CA ALA A 260 3.73 15.87 -7.87
C ALA A 260 4.29 14.68 -8.66
N SER A 261 3.62 13.52 -8.64
CA SER A 261 4.06 12.30 -9.32
C SER A 261 4.22 12.46 -10.85
N ARG A 262 3.40 13.31 -11.48
CA ARG A 262 3.49 13.60 -12.93
C ARG A 262 4.82 14.21 -13.36
N LYS A 263 5.59 14.76 -12.41
CA LYS A 263 6.93 15.33 -12.67
C LYS A 263 8.04 14.30 -12.44
N LEU A 264 7.70 13.12 -11.96
CA LEU A 264 8.67 12.10 -11.56
C LEU A 264 8.87 11.01 -12.61
N ASP A 265 7.86 10.71 -13.41
CA ASP A 265 7.86 9.58 -14.34
C ASP A 265 8.37 9.90 -15.75
N GLY A 266 8.56 11.19 -16.05
CA GLY A 266 8.97 11.64 -17.38
C GLY A 266 7.88 11.59 -18.45
N ASP A 267 6.84 10.77 -18.28
CA ASP A 267 5.73 10.60 -19.22
C ASP A 267 4.52 11.49 -18.90
N LYS A 268 4.57 12.20 -17.78
CA LYS A 268 3.52 13.09 -17.30
C LYS A 268 2.20 12.41 -16.88
N ILE A 269 2.15 11.07 -16.89
CA ILE A 269 0.99 10.29 -16.44
C ILE A 269 0.94 10.31 -14.91
N GLY A 270 2.05 9.98 -14.26
CA GLY A 270 2.20 9.97 -12.82
C GLY A 270 1.49 8.80 -12.15
N LEU A 271 1.10 9.00 -10.89
CA LEU A 271 0.37 8.05 -10.07
C LEU A 271 -1.09 7.98 -10.51
N TYR A 272 -1.61 6.78 -10.68
CA TYR A 272 -3.03 6.49 -10.88
C TYR A 272 -3.41 5.13 -10.27
N GLY A 273 -4.71 4.88 -10.18
CA GLY A 273 -5.25 3.72 -9.47
C GLY A 273 -5.25 3.93 -7.96
N PRO A 274 -5.24 2.84 -7.19
CA PRO A 274 -5.23 2.90 -5.74
C PRO A 274 -3.86 3.30 -5.20
N PHE A 275 -3.86 4.10 -4.15
CA PHE A 275 -2.66 4.43 -3.38
C PHE A 275 -3.01 4.75 -1.93
N SER A 276 -2.02 4.76 -1.07
CA SER A 276 -2.20 5.08 0.34
C SER A 276 -1.14 6.04 0.84
N LEU A 277 -1.55 7.01 1.67
CA LEU A 277 -0.65 7.81 2.49
C LEU A 277 -0.65 7.29 3.92
N GLU A 278 0.53 6.96 4.43
CA GLU A 278 0.72 6.56 5.82
C GLU A 278 1.02 7.80 6.65
N THR A 279 0.13 8.10 7.60
CA THR A 279 0.19 9.37 8.34
C THR A 279 0.12 9.17 9.85
N VAL A 280 0.59 10.19 10.57
CA VAL A 280 0.32 10.39 11.99
C VAL A 280 -0.35 11.75 12.15
N ILE A 281 -1.47 11.78 12.88
CA ILE A 281 -2.20 13.01 13.21
C ILE A 281 -1.85 13.39 14.65
N THR A 282 -1.23 14.56 14.83
CA THR A 282 -0.82 15.07 16.14
C THR A 282 -2.02 15.61 16.95
N PRO A 283 -1.88 15.88 18.28
CA PRO A 283 -2.96 16.42 19.09
C PRO A 283 -3.52 17.77 18.61
N ASP A 284 -2.71 18.57 17.90
CA ASP A 284 -3.11 19.81 17.25
C ASP A 284 -3.66 19.62 15.83
N LEU A 285 -4.01 18.37 15.49
CA LEU A 285 -4.65 17.94 14.25
C LEU A 285 -3.81 18.16 12.98
N LYS A 286 -2.49 18.23 13.09
CA LYS A 286 -1.58 18.29 11.95
C LYS A 286 -1.24 16.90 11.44
N PHE A 287 -1.20 16.76 10.13
CA PHE A 287 -0.77 15.52 9.46
C PHE A 287 0.73 15.53 9.24
N PHE A 288 1.38 14.44 9.62
CA PHE A 288 2.73 14.10 9.19
C PHE A 288 2.67 12.86 8.32
N VAL A 289 3.14 12.95 7.09
CA VAL A 289 3.18 11.84 6.13
C VAL A 289 4.57 11.23 6.16
N PHE A 290 4.66 9.94 6.37
CA PHE A 290 5.97 9.26 6.45
C PHE A 290 6.18 8.21 5.37
N GLU A 291 5.12 7.76 4.68
CA GLU A 291 5.19 6.77 3.61
C GLU A 291 4.04 6.94 2.61
N ILE A 292 4.29 6.57 1.36
CA ILE A 292 3.28 6.43 0.31
C ILE A 292 3.40 5.05 -0.34
N SER A 293 2.28 4.37 -0.53
CA SER A 293 2.17 3.14 -1.32
C SER A 293 1.40 3.42 -2.60
N ALA A 294 2.03 3.25 -3.75
CA ALA A 294 1.46 3.57 -5.07
C ALA A 294 0.67 2.38 -5.69
N ARG A 295 -0.01 1.62 -4.86
CA ARG A 295 -0.75 0.40 -5.19
C ARG A 295 -1.80 0.10 -4.11
N ILE A 296 -2.61 -0.95 -4.33
CA ILE A 296 -3.54 -1.44 -3.31
C ILE A 296 -2.78 -1.99 -2.09
N VAL A 297 -3.26 -1.68 -0.90
CA VAL A 297 -2.70 -2.07 0.40
C VAL A 297 -3.67 -2.92 1.21
N ALA A 298 -3.13 -3.72 2.15
CA ALA A 298 -3.93 -4.65 2.95
C ALA A 298 -4.98 -3.96 3.84
N GLY A 299 -4.75 -2.72 4.27
CA GLY A 299 -5.72 -1.95 5.04
C GLY A 299 -7.07 -1.78 4.35
N THR A 300 -7.10 -1.86 3.01
CA THR A 300 -8.35 -1.79 2.25
C THR A 300 -9.19 -3.07 2.33
N ASN A 301 -8.63 -4.21 2.79
CA ASN A 301 -9.37 -5.49 2.89
C ASN A 301 -10.54 -5.44 3.88
N LEU A 302 -10.50 -4.53 4.85
CA LEU A 302 -11.60 -4.26 5.77
C LEU A 302 -12.92 -3.90 5.04
N TYR A 303 -12.80 -3.35 3.85
CA TYR A 303 -13.89 -2.70 3.13
C TYR A 303 -14.26 -3.46 1.85
N ILE A 304 -14.37 -4.78 1.97
CA ILE A 304 -14.73 -5.65 0.84
C ILE A 304 -16.13 -5.34 0.27
N ASN A 305 -17.00 -4.78 1.09
CA ASN A 305 -18.34 -4.33 0.70
C ASN A 305 -18.46 -2.80 0.61
N GLY A 306 -17.36 -2.08 0.71
CA GLY A 306 -17.34 -0.62 0.72
C GLY A 306 -17.08 -0.03 2.11
N SER A 307 -16.73 1.24 2.13
CA SER A 307 -16.56 2.08 3.31
C SER A 307 -17.69 3.12 3.38
N PRO A 308 -17.86 3.84 4.50
CA PRO A 308 -18.80 4.97 4.55
C PRO A 308 -18.58 5.99 3.43
N TYR A 309 -17.35 6.19 2.97
CA TYR A 309 -17.01 7.16 1.92
C TYR A 309 -17.36 6.64 0.53
N THR A 310 -17.12 5.35 0.26
CA THR A 310 -17.51 4.74 -1.01
C THR A 310 -19.02 4.57 -1.12
N ASP A 311 -19.72 4.28 -0.03
CA ASP A 311 -21.20 4.16 0.00
C ASP A 311 -21.89 5.49 -0.35
N LEU A 312 -21.36 6.61 0.16
CA LEU A 312 -21.85 7.96 -0.19
C LEU A 312 -21.70 8.25 -1.69
N ARG A 313 -20.63 7.75 -2.31
CA ARG A 313 -20.31 8.03 -3.72
C ARG A 313 -21.03 7.10 -4.68
N TYR A 314 -21.04 5.77 -4.40
CA TYR A 314 -21.44 4.76 -5.38
C TYR A 314 -22.87 4.22 -5.21
N LYS A 315 -23.45 4.34 -4.02
CA LYS A 315 -24.76 3.77 -3.68
C LYS A 315 -24.86 2.26 -3.94
N GLU A 316 -23.72 1.59 -4.01
CA GLU A 316 -23.55 0.16 -4.18
C GLU A 316 -22.23 -0.27 -3.50
N PRO A 317 -22.09 -1.55 -3.10
CA PRO A 317 -20.84 -2.04 -2.52
C PRO A 317 -19.65 -1.77 -3.44
N MET A 318 -18.68 -0.99 -2.96
CA MET A 318 -17.50 -0.59 -3.73
C MET A 318 -16.23 -0.74 -2.90
N SER A 319 -15.58 -1.90 -3.02
CA SER A 319 -14.23 -2.11 -2.49
C SER A 319 -13.17 -1.48 -3.41
N THR A 320 -11.95 -1.33 -2.90
CA THR A 320 -10.83 -0.88 -3.74
C THR A 320 -10.54 -1.87 -4.88
N GLY A 321 -10.63 -3.18 -4.61
CA GLY A 321 -10.50 -4.21 -5.65
C GLY A 321 -11.57 -4.10 -6.74
N ARG A 322 -12.82 -3.88 -6.35
CA ARG A 322 -13.92 -3.64 -7.31
C ARG A 322 -13.72 -2.34 -8.08
N ARG A 323 -13.22 -1.29 -7.42
CA ARG A 323 -12.95 0.00 -8.07
C ARG A 323 -11.86 -0.11 -9.14
N ILE A 324 -10.81 -0.94 -8.91
CA ILE A 324 -9.81 -1.27 -9.93
C ILE A 324 -10.49 -1.94 -11.14
N ALA A 325 -11.27 -2.98 -10.90
CA ALA A 325 -11.96 -3.71 -11.97
C ALA A 325 -12.93 -2.80 -12.75
N ARG A 326 -13.64 -1.90 -12.06
CA ARG A 326 -14.51 -0.89 -12.67
C ARG A 326 -13.74 0.07 -13.56
N GLU A 327 -12.53 0.49 -13.16
CA GLU A 327 -11.67 1.35 -13.97
C GLU A 327 -11.24 0.62 -15.25
N ILE A 328 -10.82 -0.64 -15.14
CA ILE A 328 -10.43 -1.46 -16.30
C ILE A 328 -11.62 -1.64 -17.24
N LYS A 329 -12.80 -1.96 -16.72
CA LYS A 329 -14.02 -2.11 -17.51
C LYS A 329 -14.35 -0.84 -18.29
N ARG A 330 -14.34 0.32 -17.64
CA ARG A 330 -14.55 1.62 -18.27
C ARG A 330 -13.51 1.91 -19.37
N ALA A 331 -12.25 1.59 -19.09
CA ALA A 331 -11.18 1.77 -20.08
C ALA A 331 -11.37 0.87 -21.32
N ILE A 332 -11.86 -0.35 -21.14
CA ILE A 332 -12.23 -1.25 -22.25
C ILE A 332 -13.37 -0.66 -23.07
N GLU A 333 -14.45 -0.23 -22.40
CA GLU A 333 -15.63 0.34 -23.04
C GLU A 333 -15.31 1.63 -23.83
N GLN A 334 -14.33 2.40 -23.36
CA GLN A 334 -13.86 3.64 -24.00
C GLN A 334 -12.69 3.46 -24.98
N ASN A 335 -12.17 2.25 -25.17
CA ASN A 335 -10.94 1.95 -25.92
C ASN A 335 -9.70 2.70 -25.41
N ASN A 336 -9.61 2.92 -24.09
CA ASN A 336 -8.58 3.71 -23.42
C ASN A 336 -7.68 2.87 -22.48
N LEU A 337 -7.54 1.55 -22.73
CA LEU A 337 -6.69 0.69 -21.88
C LEU A 337 -5.24 1.17 -21.77
N SER A 338 -4.70 1.80 -22.80
CA SER A 338 -3.34 2.35 -22.78
C SER A 338 -3.11 3.47 -21.76
N LEU A 339 -4.17 4.08 -21.23
CA LEU A 339 -4.07 5.09 -20.17
C LEU A 339 -3.86 4.49 -18.77
N ILE A 340 -4.17 3.20 -18.60
CA ILE A 340 -4.19 2.56 -17.28
C ILE A 340 -3.36 1.27 -17.20
N LEU A 341 -2.76 0.84 -18.30
CA LEU A 341 -1.92 -0.34 -18.38
C LEU A 341 -0.49 0.02 -18.80
N ASN A 342 0.48 -0.66 -18.18
CA ASN A 342 1.91 -0.58 -18.50
C ASN A 342 2.44 -1.92 -18.99
#